data_c018e1b59cce91182aeb0d07dca12a0b
#
_entry.id   c018e1b59cce91182aeb0d07dca12a0b
#
_cell.length_a   1.000
_cell.length_b   1.000
_cell.length_c   1.000
_cell.angle_alpha   90.00
_cell.angle_beta   90.00
_cell.angle_gamma   90.00
#
_symmetry.space_group_name_H-M   'P 1'
#
loop_
_entity.id
_entity.type
_entity.pdbx_description
1 polymer ?
#
loop_
_entity_poly.entity_id
_entity_poly.type
_entity_poly.pdbx_seq_one_letter_code
_entity_poly.pdbx_strand_id
1 'polypeptide(L)'
;MNAKTLIFVPLSLAFASAPALSLTLDDISTKLSAIKTVKANFTSERNLKGAPKPLVAKGRMTLIEGKGVVWEQTSPFAEEILVKDDQVEIRRGKSKPEIITKKSQPRAFAFASLMRNLAGADAKTLGNWFTVSSISGTASGWTVTLKPSRDPLRQA
;
A
#
# COMPACT_ATOMS: atom_id res chain seq x y z
N MET A 1 41.54 -34.60 58.65
CA MET A 1 41.54 -34.19 57.25
C MET A 1 40.11 -33.82 56.92
N ASN A 2 39.80 -32.50 56.90
CA ASN A 2 38.42 -31.99 56.65
C ASN A 2 38.31 -31.55 55.20
N ALA A 3 37.57 -32.31 54.42
CA ALA A 3 37.23 -31.94 53.03
C ALA A 3 36.13 -30.85 53.03
N LYS A 4 36.46 -29.64 52.59
CA LYS A 4 35.48 -28.59 52.34
C LYS A 4 34.84 -28.79 50.97
N THR A 5 33.58 -29.19 50.95
CA THR A 5 32.78 -29.26 49.73
C THR A 5 32.36 -27.85 49.35
N LEU A 6 32.85 -27.33 48.19
CA LEU A 6 32.35 -26.10 47.58
C LEU A 6 31.07 -26.42 46.77
N ILE A 7 29.92 -25.87 47.16
CA ILE A 7 28.69 -25.94 46.37
C ILE A 7 28.70 -24.77 45.44
N PHE A 8 28.79 -25.02 44.13
CA PHE A 8 28.61 -24.02 43.07
C PHE A 8 27.08 -23.92 42.77
N VAL A 9 26.50 -22.78 43.07
CA VAL A 9 25.12 -22.48 42.69
C VAL A 9 25.15 -21.75 41.33
N PRO A 10 24.61 -22.35 40.27
CA PRO A 10 24.53 -21.64 38.99
C PRO A 10 23.44 -20.57 39.09
N LEU A 11 23.84 -19.30 38.96
CA LEU A 11 22.94 -18.18 38.82
C LEU A 11 22.35 -18.21 37.39
N SER A 12 21.14 -18.78 37.25
CA SER A 12 20.41 -18.77 35.99
C SER A 12 19.84 -17.37 35.78
N LEU A 13 20.45 -16.55 34.91
CA LEU A 13 19.84 -15.33 34.39
C LEU A 13 18.71 -15.74 33.45
N ALA A 14 17.47 -15.65 33.92
CA ALA A 14 16.30 -15.69 33.06
C ALA A 14 16.26 -14.38 32.25
N PHE A 15 16.65 -14.44 30.98
CA PHE A 15 16.35 -13.37 30.03
C PHE A 15 14.84 -13.35 29.82
N ALA A 16 14.15 -12.40 30.45
CA ALA A 16 12.78 -12.09 30.11
C ALA A 16 12.76 -11.58 28.66
N SER A 17 12.28 -12.42 27.74
CA SER A 17 11.98 -12.01 26.37
C SER A 17 10.91 -10.94 26.44
N ALA A 18 11.27 -9.68 26.25
CA ALA A 18 10.29 -8.62 26.07
C ALA A 18 9.37 -9.02 24.90
N PRO A 19 8.04 -8.91 25.02
CA PRO A 19 7.15 -9.17 23.90
C PRO A 19 7.52 -8.22 22.76
N ALA A 20 7.92 -8.77 21.64
CA ALA A 20 8.11 -8.00 20.42
C ALA A 20 6.73 -7.38 20.09
N LEU A 21 6.59 -6.07 20.25
CA LEU A 21 5.39 -5.35 19.86
C LEU A 21 5.18 -5.61 18.37
N SER A 22 4.18 -6.43 18.06
CA SER A 22 3.82 -6.73 16.67
C SER A 22 3.27 -5.45 16.04
N LEU A 23 3.86 -5.03 14.91
CA LEU A 23 3.40 -3.88 14.15
C LEU A 23 1.96 -4.13 13.67
N THR A 24 1.06 -3.20 13.95
CA THR A 24 -0.35 -3.28 13.56
C THR A 24 -0.65 -2.39 12.37
N LEU A 25 -1.80 -2.62 11.73
CA LEU A 25 -2.27 -1.75 10.64
C LEU A 25 -2.55 -0.32 11.15
N ASP A 26 -3.02 -0.17 12.40
CA ASP A 26 -3.25 1.13 13.02
C ASP A 26 -1.96 1.92 13.25
N ASP A 27 -0.87 1.24 13.65
CA ASP A 27 0.45 1.88 13.78
C ASP A 27 0.95 2.43 12.45
N ILE A 28 0.78 1.65 11.38
CA ILE A 28 1.15 2.05 10.02
C ILE A 28 0.28 3.21 9.54
N SER A 29 -1.02 3.12 9.73
CA SER A 29 -1.99 4.15 9.34
C SER A 29 -1.69 5.48 10.05
N THR A 30 -1.44 5.44 11.35
CA THR A 30 -1.07 6.63 12.14
C THR A 30 0.19 7.31 11.59
N LYS A 31 1.18 6.52 11.18
CA LYS A 31 2.40 7.06 10.56
C LYS A 31 2.13 7.67 9.19
N LEU A 32 1.33 7.00 8.36
CA LEU A 32 1.01 7.49 7.01
C LEU A 32 0.16 8.75 7.05
N SER A 33 -0.79 8.86 7.98
CA SER A 33 -1.66 10.05 8.11
C SER A 33 -0.91 11.32 8.51
N ALA A 34 0.27 11.20 9.10
CA ALA A 34 1.13 12.35 9.42
C ALA A 34 1.92 12.89 8.21
N ILE A 35 1.89 12.18 7.06
CA ILE A 35 2.69 12.50 5.89
C ILE A 35 1.83 13.24 4.86
N LYS A 36 2.17 14.50 4.60
CA LYS A 36 1.46 15.34 3.61
C LYS A 36 1.73 14.97 2.16
N THR A 37 2.85 14.33 1.89
CA THR A 37 3.23 13.89 0.55
C THR A 37 3.82 12.51 0.60
N VAL A 38 3.21 11.56 -0.10
CA VAL A 38 3.73 10.18 -0.26
C VAL A 38 4.23 10.02 -1.69
N LYS A 39 5.45 9.53 -1.84
CA LYS A 39 6.00 9.10 -3.14
C LYS A 39 6.31 7.61 -3.06
N ALA A 40 5.83 6.85 -4.01
CA ALA A 40 6.02 5.41 -4.07
C ALA A 40 6.29 4.94 -5.49
N ASN A 41 7.07 3.88 -5.63
CA ASN A 41 7.13 3.12 -6.87
C ASN A 41 6.07 2.03 -6.85
N PHE A 42 5.49 1.72 -8.00
CA PHE A 42 4.58 0.60 -8.14
C PHE A 42 5.01 -0.35 -9.25
N THR A 43 4.64 -1.62 -9.07
CA THR A 43 4.63 -2.61 -10.13
C THR A 43 3.25 -3.24 -10.12
N SER A 44 2.61 -3.30 -11.28
CA SER A 44 1.31 -3.94 -11.49
C SER A 44 1.48 -5.09 -12.46
N GLU A 45 0.96 -6.25 -12.12
CA GLU A 45 0.95 -7.43 -12.98
C GLU A 45 -0.49 -7.80 -13.27
N ARG A 46 -0.79 -8.00 -14.56
CA ARG A 46 -2.13 -8.40 -15.01
C ARG A 46 -2.03 -9.61 -15.92
N ASN A 47 -2.70 -10.70 -15.53
CA ASN A 47 -2.86 -11.87 -16.37
C ASN A 47 -3.93 -11.60 -17.41
N LEU A 48 -3.54 -11.63 -18.69
CA LEU A 48 -4.47 -11.47 -19.80
C LEU A 48 -4.81 -12.85 -20.37
N LYS A 49 -6.10 -13.12 -20.57
CA LYS A 49 -6.56 -14.38 -21.17
C LYS A 49 -5.96 -14.54 -22.57
N GLY A 50 -5.25 -15.65 -22.80
CA GLY A 50 -4.59 -15.92 -24.08
C GLY A 50 -3.17 -15.36 -24.22
N ALA A 51 -2.67 -14.58 -23.26
CA ALA A 51 -1.28 -14.14 -23.26
C ALA A 51 -0.39 -15.15 -22.52
N PRO A 52 0.80 -15.51 -23.05
CA PRO A 52 1.70 -16.47 -22.41
C PRO A 52 2.42 -15.94 -21.17
N LYS A 53 2.41 -14.61 -20.99
CA LYS A 53 3.04 -13.90 -19.84
C LYS A 53 2.14 -12.79 -19.35
N PRO A 54 2.20 -12.45 -18.05
CA PRO A 54 1.47 -11.31 -17.52
C PRO A 54 1.97 -10.01 -18.14
N LEU A 55 1.06 -9.06 -18.31
CA LEU A 55 1.41 -7.67 -18.61
C LEU A 55 1.93 -7.02 -17.34
N VAL A 56 3.17 -6.56 -17.36
CA VAL A 56 3.81 -5.90 -16.22
C VAL A 56 3.91 -4.40 -16.51
N ALA A 57 3.27 -3.59 -15.68
CA ALA A 57 3.40 -2.14 -15.72
C ALA A 57 4.20 -1.66 -14.50
N LYS A 58 5.04 -0.65 -14.71
CA LYS A 58 5.86 -0.04 -13.65
C LYS A 58 5.74 1.47 -13.71
N GLY A 59 5.87 2.10 -12.55
CA GLY A 59 5.81 3.54 -12.49
C GLY A 59 5.97 4.10 -11.09
N ARG A 60 5.56 5.35 -10.95
CA ARG A 60 5.59 6.10 -9.69
C ARG A 60 4.21 6.63 -9.35
N MET A 61 3.93 6.73 -8.07
CA MET A 61 2.74 7.37 -7.54
C MET A 61 3.18 8.51 -6.62
N THR A 62 2.53 9.65 -6.73
CA THR A 62 2.69 10.78 -5.81
C THR A 62 1.32 11.17 -5.29
N LEU A 63 1.11 11.01 -3.97
CA LEU A 63 -0.05 11.53 -3.26
C LEU A 63 0.33 12.85 -2.62
N ILE A 64 -0.48 13.88 -2.82
CA ILE A 64 -0.36 15.19 -2.16
C ILE A 64 -1.68 15.48 -1.45
N GLU A 65 -1.62 15.63 -0.13
CA GLU A 65 -2.80 15.95 0.68
C GLU A 65 -3.53 17.19 0.13
N GLY A 66 -4.84 17.09 -0.02
CA GLY A 66 -5.70 18.15 -0.58
C GLY A 66 -5.54 18.45 -2.06
N LYS A 67 -4.61 17.80 -2.78
CA LYS A 67 -4.39 18.02 -4.23
C LYS A 67 -4.72 16.81 -5.09
N GLY A 68 -4.67 15.60 -4.53
CA GLY A 68 -4.97 14.37 -5.24
C GLY A 68 -3.79 13.44 -5.42
N VAL A 69 -3.92 12.54 -6.38
CA VAL A 69 -2.89 11.52 -6.68
C VAL A 69 -2.48 11.63 -8.14
N VAL A 70 -1.16 11.67 -8.37
CA VAL A 70 -0.56 11.51 -9.70
C VAL A 70 -0.02 10.09 -9.81
N TRP A 71 -0.42 9.39 -10.85
CA TRP A 71 0.04 8.06 -11.22
C TRP A 71 0.79 8.15 -12.53
N GLU A 72 2.09 7.96 -12.50
CA GLU A 72 2.98 8.03 -13.67
C GLU A 72 3.43 6.62 -14.04
N GLN A 73 2.81 6.01 -15.04
CA GLN A 73 3.31 4.77 -15.62
C GLN A 73 4.44 5.07 -16.59
N THR A 74 5.58 4.39 -16.43
CA THR A 74 6.75 4.56 -17.27
C THR A 74 6.99 3.40 -18.23
N SER A 75 6.43 2.22 -17.94
CA SER A 75 6.56 1.00 -18.73
C SER A 75 5.27 0.19 -18.66
N PRO A 76 4.85 -0.49 -19.75
CA PRO A 76 5.46 -0.54 -21.07
C PRO A 76 5.17 0.71 -21.92
N PHE A 77 4.12 1.46 -21.56
CA PHE A 77 3.73 2.70 -22.25
C PHE A 77 3.66 3.84 -21.24
N ALA A 78 4.13 5.01 -21.62
CA ALA A 78 4.06 6.20 -20.78
C ALA A 78 2.60 6.69 -20.69
N GLU A 79 2.07 6.72 -19.48
CA GLU A 79 0.74 7.25 -19.15
C GLU A 79 0.80 7.99 -17.81
N GLU A 80 0.17 9.15 -17.76
CA GLU A 80 -0.01 9.93 -16.53
C GLU A 80 -1.49 10.01 -16.20
N ILE A 81 -1.87 9.65 -15.00
CA ILE A 81 -3.23 9.74 -14.48
C ILE A 81 -3.22 10.65 -13.26
N LEU A 82 -3.90 11.79 -13.37
CA LEU A 82 -4.10 12.72 -12.26
C LEU A 82 -5.52 12.59 -11.73
N VAL A 83 -5.67 12.11 -10.51
CA VAL A 83 -6.97 11.92 -9.84
C VAL A 83 -7.20 13.08 -8.88
N LYS A 84 -8.18 13.93 -9.20
CA LYS A 84 -8.69 15.05 -8.38
C LYS A 84 -10.02 14.67 -7.72
N ASP A 85 -10.61 15.60 -6.99
CA ASP A 85 -11.90 15.39 -6.32
C ASP A 85 -13.07 15.26 -7.30
N ASP A 86 -13.04 16.02 -8.39
CA ASP A 86 -14.13 16.20 -9.33
C ASP A 86 -13.86 15.58 -10.71
N GLN A 87 -12.60 15.29 -11.03
CA GLN A 87 -12.19 14.75 -12.33
C GLN A 87 -10.94 13.89 -12.28
N VAL A 88 -10.80 13.08 -13.30
CA VAL A 88 -9.58 12.32 -13.60
C VAL A 88 -9.05 12.78 -14.95
N GLU A 89 -7.78 13.14 -15.00
CA GLU A 89 -7.09 13.51 -16.24
C GLU A 89 -6.15 12.37 -16.63
N ILE A 90 -6.31 11.85 -17.85
CA ILE A 90 -5.44 10.78 -18.38
C ILE A 90 -4.67 11.34 -19.56
N ARG A 91 -3.34 11.34 -19.47
CA ARG A 91 -2.45 11.77 -20.55
C ARG A 91 -1.62 10.61 -21.05
N ARG A 92 -1.67 10.36 -22.36
CA ARG A 92 -0.87 9.35 -23.04
C ARG A 92 0.11 10.01 -24.01
N GLY A 93 1.39 9.97 -23.64
CA GLY A 93 2.44 10.62 -24.40
C GLY A 93 2.21 12.13 -24.56
N LYS A 94 2.23 12.64 -25.81
CA LYS A 94 2.05 14.06 -26.12
C LYS A 94 0.59 14.44 -26.43
N SER A 95 -0.36 13.53 -26.26
CA SER A 95 -1.77 13.77 -26.57
C SER A 95 -2.40 14.76 -25.58
N LYS A 96 -3.50 15.39 -26.01
CA LYS A 96 -4.36 16.17 -25.09
C LYS A 96 -4.89 15.24 -24.00
N PRO A 97 -5.00 15.70 -22.75
CA PRO A 97 -5.58 14.91 -21.68
C PRO A 97 -7.03 14.50 -21.98
N GLU A 98 -7.34 13.24 -21.73
CA GLU A 98 -8.71 12.76 -21.64
C GLU A 98 -9.25 13.12 -20.25
N ILE A 99 -10.42 13.75 -20.19
CA ILE A 99 -11.05 14.14 -18.92
C ILE A 99 -12.21 13.20 -18.62
N ILE A 100 -12.12 12.51 -17.50
CA ILE A 100 -13.16 11.62 -16.97
C ILE A 100 -13.80 12.29 -15.76
N THR A 101 -15.11 12.38 -15.75
CA THR A 101 -15.90 12.89 -14.63
C THR A 101 -16.92 11.84 -14.17
N LYS A 102 -17.52 12.07 -13.00
CA LYS A 102 -18.62 11.24 -12.52
C LYS A 102 -19.80 11.19 -13.52
N LYS A 103 -20.00 12.27 -14.30
CA LYS A 103 -21.07 12.37 -15.29
C LYS A 103 -20.73 11.63 -16.59
N SER A 104 -19.48 11.78 -17.09
CA SER A 104 -19.07 11.20 -18.38
C SER A 104 -18.81 9.70 -18.31
N GLN A 105 -18.10 9.25 -17.27
CA GLN A 105 -17.71 7.85 -17.09
C GLN A 105 -17.78 7.45 -15.59
N PRO A 106 -18.99 7.23 -15.03
CA PRO A 106 -19.19 7.09 -13.58
C PRO A 106 -18.40 5.90 -12.96
N ARG A 107 -18.29 4.79 -13.68
CA ARG A 107 -17.54 3.61 -13.16
C ARG A 107 -16.04 3.85 -13.08
N ALA A 108 -15.45 4.42 -14.13
CA ALA A 108 -14.02 4.74 -14.18
C ALA A 108 -13.66 5.80 -13.14
N PHE A 109 -14.49 6.84 -13.01
CA PHE A 109 -14.34 7.87 -12.00
C PHE A 109 -14.43 7.30 -10.57
N ALA A 110 -15.40 6.45 -10.29
CA ALA A 110 -15.56 5.82 -8.98
C ALA A 110 -14.35 4.94 -8.62
N PHE A 111 -13.82 4.17 -9.58
CA PHE A 111 -12.63 3.34 -9.36
C PHE A 111 -11.39 4.20 -9.08
N ALA A 112 -11.13 5.24 -9.87
CA ALA A 112 -9.99 6.15 -9.65
C ALA A 112 -10.10 6.88 -8.30
N SER A 113 -11.31 7.35 -7.93
CA SER A 113 -11.57 7.99 -6.64
C SER A 113 -11.33 7.02 -5.47
N LEU A 114 -11.73 5.76 -5.62
CA LEU A 114 -11.43 4.72 -4.65
C LEU A 114 -9.92 4.52 -4.49
N MET A 115 -9.18 4.40 -5.60
CA MET A 115 -7.72 4.24 -5.57
C MET A 115 -7.02 5.44 -4.90
N ARG A 116 -7.49 6.66 -5.18
CA ARG A 116 -7.00 7.87 -4.50
C ARG A 116 -7.24 7.81 -2.99
N ASN A 117 -8.44 7.44 -2.58
CA ASN A 117 -8.80 7.35 -1.16
C ASN A 117 -7.97 6.28 -0.45
N LEU A 118 -7.68 5.17 -1.11
CA LEU A 118 -6.85 4.10 -0.55
C LEU A 118 -5.37 4.50 -0.42
N ALA A 119 -4.86 5.35 -1.30
CA ALA A 119 -3.47 5.80 -1.27
C ALA A 119 -3.13 6.63 -0.01
N GLY A 120 -4.13 7.34 0.56
CA GLY A 120 -3.99 8.10 1.82
C GLY A 120 -4.86 7.56 2.95
N ALA A 121 -5.34 6.30 2.86
CA ALA A 121 -6.37 5.79 3.73
C ALA A 121 -5.85 5.45 5.13
N ASP A 122 -6.72 5.72 6.09
CA ASP A 122 -6.60 5.16 7.43
C ASP A 122 -6.89 3.65 7.45
N ALA A 123 -6.52 3.00 8.54
CA ALA A 123 -6.71 1.56 8.72
C ALA A 123 -8.17 1.12 8.58
N LYS A 124 -9.13 1.94 9.02
CA LYS A 124 -10.56 1.64 8.94
C LYS A 124 -11.03 1.62 7.47
N THR A 125 -10.65 2.62 6.70
CA THR A 125 -10.98 2.69 5.26
C THR A 125 -10.36 1.53 4.51
N LEU A 126 -9.08 1.19 4.77
CA LEU A 126 -8.43 0.02 4.17
C LEU A 126 -9.17 -1.27 4.54
N GLY A 127 -9.56 -1.45 5.81
CA GLY A 127 -10.30 -2.61 6.28
C GLY A 127 -11.70 -2.79 5.65
N ASN A 128 -12.31 -1.72 5.15
CA ASN A 128 -13.58 -1.81 4.43
C ASN A 128 -13.45 -2.43 3.03
N TRP A 129 -12.26 -2.35 2.42
CA TRP A 129 -12.03 -2.78 1.04
C TRP A 129 -11.08 -3.97 0.92
N PHE A 130 -10.25 -4.19 1.93
CA PHE A 130 -9.25 -5.24 1.94
C PHE A 130 -9.28 -6.05 3.22
N THR A 131 -8.87 -7.30 3.12
CA THR A 131 -8.47 -8.13 4.25
C THR A 131 -6.95 -8.12 4.33
N VAL A 132 -6.41 -7.83 5.51
CA VAL A 132 -4.96 -7.93 5.77
C VAL A 132 -4.58 -9.40 5.84
N SER A 133 -3.69 -9.85 4.96
CA SER A 133 -3.18 -11.23 4.97
C SER A 133 -1.93 -11.36 5.82
N SER A 134 -1.06 -10.35 5.81
CA SER A 134 0.16 -10.34 6.62
C SER A 134 0.67 -8.93 6.81
N ILE A 135 1.34 -8.70 7.93
CA ILE A 135 2.14 -7.52 8.22
C ILE A 135 3.51 -8.02 8.66
N SER A 136 4.58 -7.48 8.09
CA SER A 136 5.96 -7.81 8.45
C SER A 136 6.85 -6.59 8.42
N GLY A 137 7.95 -6.63 9.16
CA GLY A 137 8.92 -5.53 9.24
C GLY A 137 8.97 -4.87 10.62
N THR A 138 9.47 -3.65 10.64
CA THR A 138 9.71 -2.85 11.85
C THR A 138 9.02 -1.49 11.72
N ALA A 139 9.09 -0.68 12.78
CA ALA A 139 8.57 0.68 12.78
C ALA A 139 9.21 1.62 11.73
N SER A 140 10.39 1.28 11.20
CA SER A 140 11.13 2.05 10.18
C SER A 140 10.93 1.54 8.75
N GLY A 141 10.43 0.31 8.59
CA GLY A 141 10.15 -0.27 7.28
C GLY A 141 9.28 -1.51 7.42
N TRP A 142 8.17 -1.55 6.70
CA TRP A 142 7.17 -2.61 6.77
C TRP A 142 6.63 -3.01 5.41
N THR A 143 6.07 -4.21 5.36
CA THR A 143 5.31 -4.73 4.23
C THR A 143 3.94 -5.15 4.73
N VAL A 144 2.89 -4.72 4.05
CA VAL A 144 1.51 -5.15 4.30
C VAL A 144 1.00 -5.84 3.05
N THR A 145 0.51 -7.07 3.22
CA THR A 145 -0.16 -7.80 2.15
C THR A 145 -1.66 -7.69 2.32
N LEU A 146 -2.32 -7.14 1.32
CA LEU A 146 -3.75 -6.90 1.30
C LEU A 146 -4.42 -7.76 0.22
N LYS A 147 -5.58 -8.34 0.54
CA LYS A 147 -6.45 -9.02 -0.42
C LYS A 147 -7.75 -8.24 -0.58
N PRO A 148 -8.19 -7.91 -1.81
CA PRO A 148 -9.48 -7.26 -2.01
C PRO A 148 -10.61 -8.10 -1.43
N SER A 149 -11.50 -7.47 -0.66
CA SER A 149 -12.67 -8.12 -0.04
C SER A 149 -13.98 -7.80 -0.75
N ARG A 150 -14.01 -6.76 -1.58
CA ARG A 150 -15.21 -6.26 -2.25
C ARG A 150 -14.96 -5.91 -3.74
N ASP A 151 -16.03 -5.97 -4.55
CA ASP A 151 -16.05 -5.40 -5.89
C ASP A 151 -16.01 -3.85 -5.82
N PRO A 152 -15.41 -3.17 -6.84
CA PRO A 152 -14.88 -3.71 -8.09
C PRO A 152 -13.45 -4.29 -8.01
N LEU A 153 -12.76 -4.22 -6.88
CA LEU A 153 -11.36 -4.61 -6.76
C LEU A 153 -11.12 -6.13 -6.90
N ARG A 154 -12.14 -6.95 -6.60
CA ARG A 154 -12.02 -8.41 -6.77
C ARG A 154 -12.05 -8.87 -8.22
N GLN A 155 -12.54 -8.01 -9.13
CA GLN A 155 -12.70 -8.30 -10.56
C GLN A 155 -11.62 -7.59 -11.40
N ALA A 156 -10.77 -6.79 -10.80
CA ALA A 156 -9.66 -6.09 -11.44
C ALA A 156 -8.39 -6.93 -11.43
#